data_6107db16fce63e913e9d5238ac5ca1ff
#
_entry.id   6107db16fce63e913e9d5238ac5ca1ff
#
_cell.length_a   1.000
_cell.length_b   1.000
_cell.length_c   1.000
_cell.angle_alpha   90.00
_cell.angle_beta   90.00
_cell.angle_gamma   90.00
#
_symmetry.space_group_name_H-M   'P 1'
#
loop_
_entity.id
_entity.type
_entity.pdbx_description
1 polymer ?
#
loop_
_entity_poly.entity_id
_entity_poly.type
_entity_poly.pdbx_seq_one_letter_code
_entity_poly.pdbx_strand_id
1 'polypeptide(L)'
;MMAAALDIEESVTGQPWRWRRQPDESAGMDALVDELLLARGVGRDDLARHRDPKIRDFLPDPSSFRDMEEGAKRLADAVQAGEKIAIFGDYDVDGATSAALLTLLLRRLGADPIVYIPDRLMEGYGPSGKALVELKARGASVAVCVDCGAQAFDALDEAKSADLDVIVVDHHQCATLLPVAHAMINPNRLDENADGAAHGHLAAVGMAFLLGVALVRELRGRGQFETSPEPKLLDLLDIVALGTVADVAKLRGLNRAFVTQGLRVMSARQNIGMAALIEASRLTKAPSCRDLGFALGPRINAGGRVGKSDLGVRLLTTSDPEEARTIAAELDRLNEERRAIEMLVSDQATLQAARLDGPVLTVMSPGWHQGVIGIVAGRLKERFGRPAIVIAETEDGTGKGSGRSIAGVDLGAAVLAAKDSGLLIAGGGHAMAAGLTLPPGGLDAFRAFINDRLADDVERSIGDRALLLDALLAPGGVAGPLCDALDEAGPYGAGWPQPRVAAGPARLLKTGVVGDGHVRGIAAGDDGKSFKWIAFRSADTDLGRALLESPGDQRWWLAGIIKRDEWNGGNAAEMHVEDAAPAD
;
A
#
# COMPACT_ATOMS: atom_id res chain seq x y z
N MET A 1 15.36 -17.93 17.68
CA MET A 1 14.82 -18.70 16.54
C MET A 1 13.35 -18.99 16.80
N MET A 2 12.49 -18.86 15.78
CA MET A 2 11.08 -19.28 15.89
C MET A 2 11.00 -20.80 15.97
N ALA A 3 10.02 -21.33 16.74
CA ALA A 3 9.85 -22.77 16.88
C ALA A 3 9.41 -23.41 15.55
N ALA A 4 9.91 -24.62 15.28
CA ALA A 4 9.46 -25.41 14.15
C ALA A 4 7.96 -25.67 14.26
N ALA A 5 7.24 -25.61 13.14
CA ALA A 5 5.84 -25.91 13.09
C ALA A 5 5.65 -27.31 12.50
N LEU A 6 5.04 -28.21 13.30
CA LEU A 6 4.76 -29.60 12.91
C LEU A 6 6.00 -30.39 12.44
N ASP A 7 7.19 -29.99 12.93
CA ASP A 7 8.50 -30.56 12.57
C ASP A 7 8.81 -30.52 11.05
N ILE A 8 8.14 -29.64 10.29
CA ILE A 8 8.33 -29.49 8.86
C ILE A 8 9.51 -28.56 8.60
N GLU A 9 10.67 -29.14 8.26
CA GLU A 9 11.88 -28.41 7.87
C GLU A 9 11.96 -28.17 6.35
N GLU A 10 11.25 -29.00 5.55
CA GLU A 10 11.15 -28.87 4.11
C GLU A 10 9.75 -29.26 3.66
N SER A 11 8.99 -28.28 3.17
CA SER A 11 7.65 -28.48 2.61
C SER A 11 7.71 -28.76 1.11
N VAL A 12 6.55 -28.95 0.47
CA VAL A 12 6.46 -29.10 -0.99
C VAL A 12 7.03 -27.90 -1.75
N THR A 13 6.96 -26.69 -1.18
CA THR A 13 7.56 -25.50 -1.78
C THR A 13 9.01 -25.25 -1.36
N GLY A 14 9.65 -26.21 -0.64
CA GLY A 14 11.03 -26.13 -0.18
C GLY A 14 11.25 -25.19 1.00
N GLN A 15 10.20 -24.81 1.72
CA GLN A 15 10.31 -23.90 2.84
C GLN A 15 10.10 -24.61 4.18
N PRO A 16 10.85 -24.25 5.24
CA PRO A 16 10.53 -24.69 6.58
C PRO A 16 9.29 -23.97 7.10
N TRP A 17 8.49 -24.65 7.89
CA TRP A 17 7.36 -24.04 8.58
C TRP A 17 7.75 -23.62 9.98
N ARG A 18 7.33 -22.43 10.40
CA ARG A 18 7.63 -21.88 11.73
C ARG A 18 6.38 -21.30 12.35
N TRP A 19 6.21 -21.51 13.65
CA TRP A 19 5.17 -20.84 14.40
C TRP A 19 5.56 -19.38 14.64
N ARG A 20 4.66 -18.46 14.37
CA ARG A 20 4.83 -17.06 14.84
C ARG A 20 4.84 -17.03 16.37
N ARG A 21 3.97 -17.81 16.99
CA ARG A 21 3.92 -18.17 18.40
C ARG A 21 3.37 -19.59 18.47
N GLN A 22 3.89 -20.41 19.38
CA GLN A 22 3.37 -21.77 19.57
C GLN A 22 1.87 -21.70 19.90
N PRO A 23 0.99 -22.34 19.13
CA PRO A 23 -0.45 -22.31 19.39
C PRO A 23 -0.79 -23.05 20.69
N ASP A 24 -1.81 -22.58 21.39
CA ASP A 24 -2.42 -23.33 22.48
C ASP A 24 -3.45 -24.29 21.87
N GLU A 25 -3.14 -25.57 21.85
CA GLU A 25 -4.00 -26.61 21.26
C GLU A 25 -5.34 -26.77 22.00
N SER A 26 -5.43 -26.28 23.24
CA SER A 26 -6.65 -26.29 24.05
C SER A 26 -7.56 -25.08 23.82
N ALA A 27 -7.09 -24.07 23.09
CA ALA A 27 -7.81 -22.84 22.87
C ALA A 27 -9.06 -23.07 21.98
N GLY A 28 -10.23 -22.72 22.51
CA GLY A 28 -11.47 -22.68 21.73
C GLY A 28 -11.50 -21.51 20.74
N MET A 29 -12.53 -21.45 19.90
CA MET A 29 -12.70 -20.41 18.87
C MET A 29 -12.64 -18.99 19.44
N ASP A 30 -13.22 -18.75 20.60
CA ASP A 30 -13.26 -17.43 21.25
C ASP A 30 -11.86 -16.95 21.68
N ALA A 31 -10.98 -17.87 22.06
CA ALA A 31 -9.61 -17.57 22.41
C ALA A 31 -8.69 -17.41 21.18
N LEU A 32 -9.08 -17.95 20.03
CA LEU A 32 -8.26 -17.94 18.81
C LEU A 32 -7.90 -16.53 18.38
N VAL A 33 -8.86 -15.60 18.40
CA VAL A 33 -8.61 -14.20 17.99
C VAL A 33 -7.60 -13.54 18.94
N ASP A 34 -7.74 -13.74 20.26
CA ASP A 34 -6.78 -13.21 21.23
C ASP A 34 -5.38 -13.80 21.02
N GLU A 35 -5.28 -15.11 20.82
CA GLU A 35 -4.01 -15.78 20.55
C GLU A 35 -3.36 -15.26 19.24
N LEU A 36 -4.15 -15.04 18.18
CA LEU A 36 -3.68 -14.44 16.94
C LEU A 36 -3.14 -13.01 17.16
N LEU A 37 -3.84 -12.19 17.93
CA LEU A 37 -3.43 -10.82 18.24
C LEU A 37 -2.16 -10.80 19.09
N LEU A 38 -2.09 -11.63 20.12
CA LEU A 38 -0.91 -11.79 20.99
C LEU A 38 0.30 -12.31 20.21
N ALA A 39 0.11 -13.28 19.31
CA ALA A 39 1.17 -13.81 18.46
C ALA A 39 1.78 -12.75 17.52
N ARG A 40 1.03 -11.70 17.24
CA ARG A 40 1.44 -10.57 16.38
C ARG A 40 1.90 -9.35 17.16
N GLY A 41 2.09 -9.50 18.48
CA GLY A 41 2.67 -8.46 19.33
C GLY A 41 1.66 -7.44 19.87
N VAL A 42 0.36 -7.71 19.78
CA VAL A 42 -0.64 -6.89 20.46
C VAL A 42 -0.58 -7.20 21.96
N GLY A 43 -0.45 -6.18 22.81
CA GLY A 43 -0.45 -6.34 24.26
C GLY A 43 -1.80 -6.84 24.77
N ARG A 44 -1.81 -7.58 25.90
CA ARG A 44 -3.06 -8.08 26.51
C ARG A 44 -4.05 -6.95 26.82
N ASP A 45 -3.56 -5.83 27.29
CA ASP A 45 -4.38 -4.66 27.66
C ASP A 45 -4.90 -3.91 26.41
N ASP A 46 -4.31 -4.17 25.23
CA ASP A 46 -4.67 -3.53 23.96
C ASP A 46 -5.62 -4.37 23.09
N LEU A 47 -5.95 -5.61 23.48
CA LEU A 47 -6.76 -6.51 22.64
C LEU A 47 -8.11 -5.91 22.25
N ALA A 48 -8.85 -5.37 23.22
CA ALA A 48 -10.15 -4.74 22.96
C ALA A 48 -10.03 -3.50 22.06
N ARG A 49 -9.02 -2.65 22.30
CA ARG A 49 -8.73 -1.45 21.51
C ARG A 49 -8.29 -1.80 20.09
N HIS A 50 -7.61 -2.93 19.91
CA HIS A 50 -7.19 -3.41 18.59
C HIS A 50 -8.37 -3.96 17.77
N ARG A 51 -9.34 -4.63 18.39
CA ARG A 51 -10.54 -5.17 17.73
C ARG A 51 -11.52 -4.09 17.28
N ASP A 52 -11.74 -3.03 18.09
CA ASP A 52 -12.59 -1.89 17.75
C ASP A 52 -11.81 -0.56 17.90
N PRO A 53 -10.87 -0.29 16.99
CA PRO A 53 -10.02 0.89 17.08
C PRO A 53 -10.82 2.16 16.81
N LYS A 54 -10.94 3.02 17.83
CA LYS A 54 -11.59 4.33 17.73
C LYS A 54 -10.52 5.39 17.50
N ILE A 55 -10.83 6.38 16.68
CA ILE A 55 -9.89 7.48 16.38
C ILE A 55 -9.35 8.12 17.67
N ARG A 56 -10.22 8.43 18.64
CA ARG A 56 -9.86 9.08 19.90
C ARG A 56 -8.83 8.30 20.73
N ASP A 57 -8.74 6.96 20.55
CA ASP A 57 -7.84 6.12 21.35
C ASP A 57 -6.41 6.09 20.77
N PHE A 58 -6.23 6.57 19.53
CA PHE A 58 -4.97 6.54 18.78
C PHE A 58 -4.53 7.90 18.24
N LEU A 59 -5.42 8.90 18.26
CA LEU A 59 -5.12 10.23 17.75
C LEU A 59 -4.09 10.91 18.66
N PRO A 60 -2.87 11.21 18.17
CA PRO A 60 -1.91 12.00 18.94
C PRO A 60 -2.40 13.45 19.05
N ASP A 61 -1.86 14.18 20.01
CA ASP A 61 -1.97 15.64 19.97
C ASP A 61 -1.19 16.14 18.75
N PRO A 62 -1.82 16.86 17.80
CA PRO A 62 -1.10 17.36 16.64
C PRO A 62 0.13 18.23 16.98
N SER A 63 0.14 18.92 18.14
CA SER A 63 1.29 19.70 18.60
C SER A 63 2.54 18.88 18.93
N SER A 64 2.40 17.55 19.00
CA SER A 64 3.56 16.65 19.14
C SER A 64 4.43 16.57 17.87
N PHE A 65 3.96 17.05 16.72
CA PHE A 65 4.75 17.11 15.49
C PHE A 65 5.37 18.50 15.32
N ARG A 66 6.65 18.54 14.97
CA ARG A 66 7.32 19.80 14.67
C ARG A 66 6.62 20.55 13.54
N ASP A 67 6.60 21.86 13.65
CA ASP A 67 6.03 22.81 12.70
C ASP A 67 4.50 22.66 12.46
N MET A 68 3.82 21.71 13.12
CA MET A 68 2.38 21.50 12.96
C MET A 68 1.56 22.72 13.39
N GLU A 69 1.90 23.30 14.54
CA GLU A 69 1.21 24.49 15.03
C GLU A 69 1.48 25.71 14.14
N GLU A 70 2.71 25.86 13.64
CA GLU A 70 3.10 26.91 12.73
C GLU A 70 2.31 26.84 11.42
N GLY A 71 2.26 25.65 10.80
CA GLY A 71 1.46 25.40 9.61
C GLY A 71 -0.03 25.65 9.83
N ALA A 72 -0.58 25.19 10.96
CA ALA A 72 -1.99 25.41 11.30
C ALA A 72 -2.32 26.90 11.51
N LYS A 73 -1.45 27.64 12.20
CA LYS A 73 -1.60 29.11 12.40
C LYS A 73 -1.57 29.85 11.06
N ARG A 74 -0.59 29.54 10.19
CA ARG A 74 -0.49 30.17 8.87
C ARG A 74 -1.73 29.92 8.01
N LEU A 75 -2.26 28.69 8.03
CA LEU A 75 -3.51 28.38 7.32
C LEU A 75 -4.71 29.09 7.95
N ALA A 76 -4.79 29.17 9.28
CA ALA A 76 -5.85 29.90 9.96
C ALA A 76 -5.83 31.40 9.62
N ASP A 77 -4.65 31.99 9.53
CA ASP A 77 -4.47 33.40 9.09
C ASP A 77 -5.00 33.58 7.66
N ALA A 78 -4.62 32.67 6.74
CA ALA A 78 -5.06 32.71 5.36
C ALA A 78 -6.60 32.57 5.23
N VAL A 79 -7.21 31.64 5.96
CA VAL A 79 -8.67 31.46 5.98
C VAL A 79 -9.37 32.71 6.48
N GLN A 80 -8.91 33.29 7.60
CA GLN A 80 -9.55 34.47 8.19
C GLN A 80 -9.34 35.74 7.36
N ALA A 81 -8.18 35.88 6.73
CA ALA A 81 -7.88 37.02 5.85
C ALA A 81 -8.49 36.88 4.44
N GLY A 82 -9.08 35.71 4.09
CA GLY A 82 -9.57 35.46 2.74
C GLY A 82 -8.45 35.36 1.71
N GLU A 83 -7.24 34.97 2.13
CA GLU A 83 -6.12 34.77 1.22
C GLU A 83 -6.37 33.56 0.31
N LYS A 84 -5.77 33.60 -0.88
CA LYS A 84 -5.86 32.50 -1.81
C LYS A 84 -4.87 31.40 -1.42
N ILE A 85 -5.37 30.22 -1.12
CA ILE A 85 -4.61 29.04 -0.74
C ILE A 85 -4.44 28.15 -1.96
N ALA A 86 -3.24 27.58 -2.17
CA ALA A 86 -3.00 26.53 -3.15
C ALA A 86 -2.75 25.20 -2.43
N ILE A 87 -3.16 24.09 -3.07
CA ILE A 87 -2.81 22.72 -2.64
C ILE A 87 -2.09 22.07 -3.80
N PHE A 88 -0.83 21.72 -3.57
CA PHE A 88 0.00 20.97 -4.50
C PHE A 88 0.07 19.51 -4.00
N GLY A 89 -0.51 18.55 -4.72
CA GLY A 89 -0.50 17.13 -4.34
C GLY A 89 0.36 16.29 -5.28
N ASP A 90 0.89 15.15 -4.81
CA ASP A 90 1.47 14.17 -5.72
C ASP A 90 0.38 13.53 -6.62
N TYR A 91 0.82 12.90 -7.71
CA TYR A 91 -0.05 12.31 -8.75
C TYR A 91 -0.62 10.93 -8.39
N ASP A 92 -0.27 10.35 -7.25
CA ASP A 92 -0.79 9.05 -6.82
C ASP A 92 -2.01 9.18 -5.90
N VAL A 93 -2.47 8.05 -5.33
CA VAL A 93 -3.67 8.05 -4.49
C VAL A 93 -3.47 8.80 -3.18
N ASP A 94 -2.28 8.72 -2.56
CA ASP A 94 -2.04 9.41 -1.29
C ASP A 94 -1.99 10.92 -1.48
N GLY A 95 -1.30 11.39 -2.53
CA GLY A 95 -1.33 12.80 -2.91
C GLY A 95 -2.72 13.29 -3.29
N ALA A 96 -3.47 12.53 -4.10
CA ALA A 96 -4.83 12.88 -4.51
C ALA A 96 -5.82 12.92 -3.33
N THR A 97 -5.74 11.95 -2.38
CA THR A 97 -6.60 11.92 -1.20
C THR A 97 -6.24 12.99 -0.17
N SER A 98 -4.95 13.26 0.01
CA SER A 98 -4.46 14.36 0.86
C SER A 98 -4.93 15.72 0.34
N ALA A 99 -4.78 15.96 -0.96
CA ALA A 99 -5.26 17.18 -1.60
C ALA A 99 -6.80 17.30 -1.53
N ALA A 100 -7.53 16.20 -1.75
CA ALA A 100 -8.99 16.18 -1.65
C ALA A 100 -9.48 16.48 -0.23
N LEU A 101 -8.86 15.87 0.78
CA LEU A 101 -9.20 16.09 2.20
C LEU A 101 -9.06 17.55 2.57
N LEU A 102 -7.90 18.16 2.28
CA LEU A 102 -7.67 19.58 2.60
C LEU A 102 -8.57 20.51 1.78
N THR A 103 -8.82 20.20 0.50
CA THR A 103 -9.75 20.96 -0.34
C THR A 103 -11.16 20.98 0.25
N LEU A 104 -11.68 19.81 0.64
CA LEU A 104 -13.02 19.70 1.22
C LEU A 104 -13.11 20.39 2.58
N LEU A 105 -12.06 20.29 3.40
CA LEU A 105 -11.99 20.99 4.68
C LEU A 105 -11.99 22.50 4.49
N LEU A 106 -11.11 23.02 3.63
CA LEU A 106 -11.02 24.46 3.36
C LEU A 106 -12.31 25.03 2.78
N ARG A 107 -12.99 24.29 1.88
CA ARG A 107 -14.32 24.68 1.38
C ARG A 107 -15.37 24.78 2.49
N ARG A 108 -15.35 23.84 3.45
CA ARG A 108 -16.23 23.91 4.65
C ARG A 108 -15.90 25.10 5.56
N LEU A 109 -14.67 25.61 5.48
CA LEU A 109 -14.22 26.81 6.20
C LEU A 109 -14.42 28.11 5.41
N GLY A 110 -15.00 28.03 4.19
CA GLY A 110 -15.32 29.18 3.35
C GLY A 110 -14.20 29.59 2.38
N ALA A 111 -13.12 28.83 2.29
CA ALA A 111 -12.04 29.03 1.32
C ALA A 111 -12.16 28.06 0.14
N ASP A 112 -11.86 28.53 -1.09
CA ASP A 112 -11.83 27.67 -2.29
C ASP A 112 -10.38 27.62 -2.82
N PRO A 113 -9.60 26.56 -2.53
CA PRO A 113 -8.20 26.49 -2.87
C PRO A 113 -7.98 26.20 -4.35
N ILE A 114 -6.84 26.66 -4.88
CA ILE A 114 -6.31 26.23 -6.17
C ILE A 114 -5.68 24.85 -5.97
N VAL A 115 -6.19 23.82 -6.64
CA VAL A 115 -5.56 22.49 -6.63
C VAL A 115 -4.66 22.34 -7.83
N TYR A 116 -3.46 21.80 -7.62
CA TYR A 116 -2.48 21.49 -8.65
C TYR A 116 -1.90 20.09 -8.42
N ILE A 117 -2.01 19.23 -9.42
CA ILE A 117 -1.42 17.90 -9.43
C ILE A 117 -0.49 17.84 -10.65
N PRO A 118 0.82 17.61 -10.49
CA PRO A 118 1.76 17.59 -11.60
C PRO A 118 1.52 16.41 -12.55
N ASP A 119 1.89 16.60 -13.83
CA ASP A 119 1.92 15.50 -14.77
C ASP A 119 3.15 14.63 -14.51
N ARG A 120 2.92 13.35 -14.17
CA ARG A 120 3.97 12.39 -13.82
C ARG A 120 5.04 12.25 -14.89
N LEU A 121 4.66 12.26 -16.18
CA LEU A 121 5.56 12.00 -17.29
C LEU A 121 6.30 13.26 -17.73
N MET A 122 5.65 14.42 -17.64
CA MET A 122 6.18 15.70 -18.10
C MET A 122 6.94 16.47 -17.02
N GLU A 123 6.45 16.42 -15.78
CA GLU A 123 6.98 17.21 -14.67
C GLU A 123 7.76 16.36 -13.65
N GLY A 124 7.46 15.07 -13.55
CA GLY A 124 8.11 14.17 -12.61
C GLY A 124 7.45 14.17 -11.25
N TYR A 125 8.23 13.80 -10.21
CA TYR A 125 7.77 13.69 -8.82
C TYR A 125 8.04 14.98 -8.04
N GLY A 126 7.05 15.42 -7.28
CA GLY A 126 7.17 16.52 -6.33
C GLY A 126 7.04 17.90 -6.96
N PRO A 127 7.10 18.97 -6.14
CA PRO A 127 6.94 20.33 -6.62
C PRO A 127 8.17 20.79 -7.40
N SER A 128 7.91 21.46 -8.53
CA SER A 128 8.92 22.22 -9.27
C SER A 128 8.82 23.71 -8.93
N GLY A 129 9.95 24.44 -8.96
CA GLY A 129 9.96 25.88 -8.75
C GLY A 129 9.03 26.60 -9.71
N LYS A 130 9.02 26.19 -10.98
CA LYS A 130 8.11 26.71 -11.99
C LYS A 130 6.64 26.58 -11.59
N ALA A 131 6.22 25.41 -11.10
CA ALA A 131 4.83 25.17 -10.71
C ALA A 131 4.44 26.02 -9.47
N LEU A 132 5.33 26.14 -8.48
CA LEU A 132 5.08 26.98 -7.29
C LEU A 132 5.00 28.46 -7.64
N VAL A 133 5.89 28.97 -8.51
CA VAL A 133 5.85 30.33 -9.01
C VAL A 133 4.59 30.60 -9.83
N GLU A 134 4.12 29.62 -10.62
CA GLU A 134 2.84 29.73 -11.33
C GLU A 134 1.66 29.84 -10.36
N LEU A 135 1.64 29.05 -9.27
CA LEU A 135 0.61 29.16 -8.24
C LEU A 135 0.60 30.55 -7.58
N LYS A 136 1.78 31.12 -7.31
CA LYS A 136 1.89 32.52 -6.86
C LYS A 136 1.32 33.49 -7.88
N ALA A 137 1.65 33.32 -9.16
CA ALA A 137 1.12 34.17 -10.25
C ALA A 137 -0.42 34.07 -10.38
N ARG A 138 -1.02 32.93 -10.01
CA ARG A 138 -2.48 32.73 -9.91
C ARG A 138 -3.08 33.33 -8.65
N GLY A 139 -2.26 34.00 -7.82
CA GLY A 139 -2.65 34.77 -6.64
C GLY A 139 -2.56 34.01 -5.33
N ALA A 140 -1.95 32.84 -5.26
CA ALA A 140 -1.76 32.13 -4.00
C ALA A 140 -0.78 32.88 -3.09
N SER A 141 -1.15 33.05 -1.83
CA SER A 141 -0.27 33.58 -0.77
C SER A 141 0.41 32.45 0.01
N VAL A 142 -0.24 31.31 0.11
CA VAL A 142 0.27 30.10 0.75
C VAL A 142 -0.04 28.87 -0.11
N ALA A 143 0.94 27.97 -0.20
CA ALA A 143 0.79 26.67 -0.84
C ALA A 143 1.01 25.56 0.19
N VAL A 144 0.15 24.53 0.16
CA VAL A 144 0.33 23.30 0.95
C VAL A 144 0.75 22.19 0.00
N CYS A 145 2.00 21.73 0.11
CA CYS A 145 2.51 20.58 -0.61
C CYS A 145 2.19 19.32 0.19
N VAL A 146 1.41 18.40 -0.38
CA VAL A 146 1.00 17.15 0.28
C VAL A 146 1.58 15.94 -0.43
N ASP A 147 2.09 14.98 0.34
CA ASP A 147 2.73 13.75 -0.14
C ASP A 147 3.99 14.00 -1.00
N CYS A 148 4.59 15.16 -0.83
CA CYS A 148 5.80 15.58 -1.53
C CYS A 148 6.39 16.82 -0.86
N GLY A 149 7.64 17.15 -1.22
CA GLY A 149 8.27 18.40 -0.80
C GLY A 149 9.39 18.23 0.20
N ALA A 150 9.49 17.11 0.91
CA ALA A 150 10.53 16.89 1.94
C ALA A 150 11.98 16.93 1.40
N GLN A 151 12.17 16.84 0.08
CA GLN A 151 13.48 16.89 -0.59
C GLN A 151 13.52 17.92 -1.74
N ALA A 152 12.56 18.83 -1.82
CA ALA A 152 12.41 19.78 -2.94
C ALA A 152 13.16 21.11 -2.67
N PHE A 153 14.48 21.05 -2.46
CA PHE A 153 15.32 22.19 -2.07
C PHE A 153 15.17 23.37 -3.03
N ASP A 154 15.54 23.18 -4.30
CA ASP A 154 15.53 24.25 -5.30
C ASP A 154 14.12 24.84 -5.51
N ALA A 155 13.10 23.99 -5.53
CA ALA A 155 11.73 24.43 -5.73
C ALA A 155 11.20 25.29 -4.58
N LEU A 156 11.56 24.96 -3.34
CA LEU A 156 11.16 25.73 -2.16
C LEU A 156 11.95 27.04 -2.03
N ASP A 157 13.21 27.06 -2.44
CA ASP A 157 14.00 28.30 -2.52
C ASP A 157 13.44 29.27 -3.59
N GLU A 158 13.00 28.75 -4.75
CA GLU A 158 12.32 29.56 -5.78
C GLU A 158 10.98 30.09 -5.27
N ALA A 159 10.17 29.25 -4.57
CA ALA A 159 8.91 29.68 -3.98
C ALA A 159 9.10 30.81 -2.95
N LYS A 160 10.09 30.67 -2.07
CA LYS A 160 10.45 31.70 -1.11
C LYS A 160 10.89 32.99 -1.79
N SER A 161 11.68 32.89 -2.86
CA SER A 161 12.12 34.05 -3.65
C SER A 161 10.96 34.77 -4.35
N ALA A 162 9.86 34.03 -4.63
CA ALA A 162 8.63 34.55 -5.17
C ALA A 162 7.64 35.05 -4.10
N ASP A 163 8.01 35.10 -2.83
CA ASP A 163 7.16 35.49 -1.72
C ASP A 163 5.90 34.61 -1.59
N LEU A 164 6.07 33.29 -1.73
CA LEU A 164 5.05 32.26 -1.51
C LEU A 164 5.40 31.47 -0.26
N ASP A 165 4.54 31.50 0.75
CA ASP A 165 4.68 30.64 1.91
C ASP A 165 4.36 29.21 1.54
N VAL A 166 5.24 28.26 1.86
CA VAL A 166 5.02 26.85 1.58
C VAL A 166 4.97 26.06 2.88
N ILE A 167 3.87 25.32 3.06
CA ILE A 167 3.69 24.34 4.12
C ILE A 167 3.84 22.95 3.48
N VAL A 168 4.80 22.17 3.94
CA VAL A 168 5.01 20.79 3.47
C VAL A 168 4.37 19.83 4.46
N VAL A 169 3.54 18.90 3.95
CA VAL A 169 2.87 17.83 4.70
C VAL A 169 3.22 16.52 4.03
N ASP A 170 4.28 15.89 4.50
CA ASP A 170 4.89 14.74 3.86
C ASP A 170 5.14 13.62 4.87
N HIS A 171 5.44 12.42 4.39
CA HIS A 171 5.80 11.26 5.21
C HIS A 171 7.04 10.52 4.68
N HIS A 172 7.60 10.97 3.58
CA HIS A 172 8.83 10.40 3.02
C HIS A 172 10.04 10.66 3.91
N GLN A 173 11.08 9.84 3.77
CA GLN A 173 12.33 10.03 4.48
C GLN A 173 12.96 11.37 4.11
N CYS A 174 13.38 12.13 5.11
CA CYS A 174 14.04 13.40 4.92
C CYS A 174 15.56 13.26 4.85
N ALA A 175 16.21 14.19 4.17
CA ALA A 175 17.66 14.38 4.26
C ALA A 175 18.05 14.98 5.62
N THR A 176 19.35 14.98 5.93
CA THR A 176 19.88 15.57 7.17
C THR A 176 19.60 17.09 7.25
N LEU A 177 19.67 17.77 6.11
CA LEU A 177 19.23 19.15 5.98
C LEU A 177 17.84 19.16 5.37
N LEU A 178 16.98 20.03 5.84
CA LEU A 178 15.62 20.20 5.31
C LEU A 178 15.58 21.38 4.35
N PRO A 179 14.73 21.33 3.31
CA PRO A 179 14.45 22.51 2.48
C PRO A 179 13.81 23.62 3.30
N VAL A 180 13.98 24.85 2.85
CA VAL A 180 13.42 26.04 3.52
C VAL A 180 11.93 26.14 3.19
N ALA A 181 11.08 25.83 4.16
CA ALA A 181 9.63 25.96 4.10
C ALA A 181 9.14 26.87 5.23
N HIS A 182 7.90 27.40 5.12
CA HIS A 182 7.23 28.06 6.23
C HIS A 182 6.99 27.09 7.39
N ALA A 183 6.55 25.85 7.04
CA ALA A 183 6.43 24.74 7.97
C ALA A 183 6.76 23.42 7.24
N MET A 184 7.53 22.53 7.90
CA MET A 184 7.88 21.20 7.40
C MET A 184 7.31 20.13 8.34
N ILE A 185 6.09 19.68 8.04
CA ILE A 185 5.36 18.72 8.86
C ILE A 185 5.61 17.31 8.29
N ASN A 186 6.50 16.56 8.96
CA ASN A 186 6.88 15.22 8.53
C ASN A 186 7.39 14.38 9.70
N PRO A 187 6.73 13.25 10.06
CA PRO A 187 7.14 12.42 11.20
C PRO A 187 8.46 11.68 10.98
N ASN A 188 8.96 11.65 9.74
CA ASN A 188 10.21 10.97 9.36
C ASN A 188 11.39 11.94 9.18
N ARG A 189 11.26 13.22 9.60
CA ARG A 189 12.39 14.14 9.66
C ARG A 189 13.35 13.72 10.78
N LEU A 190 14.66 13.87 10.57
CA LEU A 190 15.67 13.38 11.51
C LEU A 190 15.71 14.13 12.84
N ASP A 191 15.23 15.38 12.85
CA ASP A 191 15.15 16.22 14.05
C ASP A 191 13.77 16.17 14.72
N GLU A 192 12.87 15.25 14.31
CA GLU A 192 11.57 15.08 14.96
C GLU A 192 11.75 14.59 16.41
N ASN A 193 10.84 15.02 17.29
CA ASN A 193 10.80 14.50 18.65
C ASN A 193 10.29 13.04 18.70
N ALA A 194 10.50 12.37 19.83
CA ALA A 194 10.16 10.95 19.96
C ALA A 194 8.66 10.66 19.77
N ASP A 195 7.80 11.57 20.21
CA ASP A 195 6.34 11.39 20.12
C ASP A 195 5.87 11.52 18.65
N GLY A 196 6.35 12.53 17.92
CA GLY A 196 6.06 12.68 16.50
C GLY A 196 6.65 11.56 15.66
N ALA A 197 7.91 11.18 15.88
CA ALA A 197 8.61 10.12 15.17
C ALA A 197 7.97 8.73 15.37
N ALA A 198 7.29 8.48 16.50
CA ALA A 198 6.54 7.24 16.72
C ALA A 198 5.43 7.01 15.68
N HIS A 199 5.00 8.07 15.00
CA HIS A 199 3.98 8.08 13.95
C HIS A 199 4.54 8.05 12.52
N GLY A 200 5.84 7.82 12.32
CA GLY A 200 6.48 7.71 11.00
C GLY A 200 5.93 6.61 10.08
N HIS A 201 4.91 5.89 10.51
CA HIS A 201 4.18 4.90 9.71
C HIS A 201 2.91 5.46 9.04
N LEU A 202 2.54 6.71 9.32
CA LEU A 202 1.38 7.36 8.71
C LEU A 202 1.64 7.66 7.23
N ALA A 203 0.60 7.52 6.41
CA ALA A 203 0.56 8.03 5.06
C ALA A 203 0.38 9.56 5.06
N ALA A 204 0.67 10.24 3.95
CA ALA A 204 0.52 11.68 3.87
C ALA A 204 -0.91 12.14 4.12
N VAL A 205 -1.92 11.39 3.70
CA VAL A 205 -3.33 11.71 4.01
C VAL A 205 -3.63 11.66 5.50
N GLY A 206 -2.95 10.81 6.26
CA GLY A 206 -3.02 10.77 7.73
C GLY A 206 -2.41 12.04 8.36
N MET A 207 -1.28 12.50 7.83
CA MET A 207 -0.65 13.76 8.24
C MET A 207 -1.51 14.99 7.85
N ALA A 208 -2.11 14.97 6.65
CA ALA A 208 -3.05 16.01 6.21
C ALA A 208 -4.30 16.05 7.11
N PHE A 209 -4.79 14.89 7.57
CA PHE A 209 -5.87 14.84 8.55
C PHE A 209 -5.48 15.47 9.88
N LEU A 210 -4.27 15.19 10.39
CA LEU A 210 -3.74 15.79 11.62
C LEU A 210 -3.58 17.31 11.49
N LEU A 211 -3.10 17.80 10.34
CA LEU A 211 -3.08 19.24 10.05
C LEU A 211 -4.50 19.82 10.04
N GLY A 212 -5.46 19.10 9.48
CA GLY A 212 -6.88 19.49 9.55
C GLY A 212 -7.40 19.60 10.98
N VAL A 213 -7.03 18.66 11.86
CA VAL A 213 -7.36 18.72 13.31
C VAL A 213 -6.72 19.93 13.97
N ALA A 214 -5.43 20.19 13.69
CA ALA A 214 -4.70 21.36 14.22
C ALA A 214 -5.33 22.68 13.75
N LEU A 215 -5.68 22.79 12.46
CA LEU A 215 -6.33 23.97 11.88
C LEU A 215 -7.69 24.25 12.53
N VAL A 216 -8.55 23.23 12.66
CA VAL A 216 -9.86 23.37 13.29
C VAL A 216 -9.71 23.75 14.76
N ARG A 217 -8.74 23.17 15.48
CA ARG A 217 -8.41 23.55 16.87
C ARG A 217 -7.98 25.01 16.98
N GLU A 218 -7.11 25.47 16.10
CA GLU A 218 -6.63 26.86 16.07
C GLU A 218 -7.79 27.83 15.80
N LEU A 219 -8.61 27.58 14.77
CA LEU A 219 -9.78 28.39 14.43
C LEU A 219 -10.83 28.42 15.55
N ARG A 220 -11.01 27.28 16.27
CA ARG A 220 -11.87 27.21 17.46
C ARG A 220 -11.34 28.11 18.58
N GLY A 221 -10.02 28.08 18.84
CA GLY A 221 -9.36 28.95 19.81
C GLY A 221 -9.52 30.43 19.48
N ARG A 222 -9.65 30.79 18.19
CA ARG A 222 -9.90 32.15 17.70
C ARG A 222 -11.39 32.56 17.67
N GLY A 223 -12.30 31.70 18.13
CA GLY A 223 -13.75 31.98 18.15
C GLY A 223 -14.47 31.84 16.80
N GLN A 224 -13.83 31.26 15.78
CA GLN A 224 -14.41 31.12 14.43
C GLN A 224 -15.77 30.41 14.43
N PHE A 225 -15.97 29.44 15.29
CA PHE A 225 -17.16 28.61 15.35
C PHE A 225 -18.24 29.11 16.31
N GLU A 226 -18.09 30.31 16.86
CA GLU A 226 -19.19 30.98 17.60
C GLU A 226 -20.29 31.46 16.66
N THR A 227 -19.93 31.72 15.37
CA THR A 227 -20.86 32.24 14.36
C THR A 227 -21.03 31.34 13.13
N SER A 228 -20.22 30.30 12.99
CA SER A 228 -20.25 29.35 11.87
C SER A 228 -20.19 27.89 12.37
N PRO A 229 -20.76 26.93 11.64
CA PRO A 229 -20.67 25.53 12.05
C PRO A 229 -19.24 25.00 11.97
N GLU A 230 -18.83 24.24 12.98
CA GLU A 230 -17.54 23.55 12.99
C GLU A 230 -17.55 22.38 12.01
N PRO A 231 -16.53 22.24 11.13
CA PRO A 231 -16.43 21.14 10.18
C PRO A 231 -16.29 19.78 10.89
N LYS A 232 -17.06 18.79 10.46
CA LYS A 232 -16.96 17.41 10.95
C LYS A 232 -15.86 16.67 10.17
N LEU A 233 -14.64 16.65 10.70
CA LEU A 233 -13.49 15.99 10.08
C LEU A 233 -13.69 14.47 9.93
N LEU A 234 -14.41 13.83 10.86
CA LEU A 234 -14.66 12.40 10.82
C LEU A 234 -15.49 11.95 9.59
N ASP A 235 -16.23 12.86 8.96
CA ASP A 235 -16.95 12.59 7.72
C ASP A 235 -16.02 12.39 6.51
N LEU A 236 -14.72 12.72 6.63
CA LEU A 236 -13.71 12.59 5.58
C LEU A 236 -12.83 11.33 5.76
N LEU A 237 -13.16 10.46 6.70
CA LEU A 237 -12.35 9.27 6.99
C LEU A 237 -12.37 8.23 5.86
N ASP A 238 -13.37 8.23 4.99
CA ASP A 238 -13.40 7.40 3.78
C ASP A 238 -12.24 7.75 2.83
N ILE A 239 -11.92 9.04 2.67
CA ILE A 239 -10.78 9.54 1.89
C ILE A 239 -9.46 9.13 2.58
N VAL A 240 -9.38 9.32 3.90
CA VAL A 240 -8.19 8.93 4.69
C VAL A 240 -7.91 7.44 4.59
N ALA A 241 -8.95 6.60 4.68
CA ALA A 241 -8.80 5.16 4.55
C ALA A 241 -8.28 4.76 3.16
N LEU A 242 -8.79 5.39 2.10
CA LEU A 242 -8.38 5.10 0.73
C LEU A 242 -6.89 5.41 0.51
N GLY A 243 -6.43 6.61 0.88
CA GLY A 243 -5.01 6.99 0.76
C GLY A 243 -4.11 6.08 1.59
N THR A 244 -4.43 5.89 2.87
CA THR A 244 -3.66 5.02 3.78
C THR A 244 -3.46 3.60 3.23
N VAL A 245 -4.50 2.98 2.66
CA VAL A 245 -4.39 1.62 2.11
C VAL A 245 -3.66 1.62 0.78
N ALA A 246 -3.91 2.61 -0.09
CA ALA A 246 -3.30 2.68 -1.41
C ALA A 246 -1.81 2.98 -1.37
N ASP A 247 -1.35 3.76 -0.39
CA ASP A 247 0.07 4.00 -0.09
C ASP A 247 0.77 2.78 0.54
N VAL A 248 0.03 1.70 0.81
CA VAL A 248 0.56 0.49 1.46
C VAL A 248 1.10 0.78 2.87
N ALA A 249 0.59 1.81 3.54
CA ALA A 249 0.98 2.18 4.89
C ALA A 249 0.63 1.08 5.91
N LYS A 250 1.51 0.85 6.89
CA LYS A 250 1.33 -0.23 7.88
C LYS A 250 0.06 -0.01 8.71
N LEU A 251 -0.84 -1.00 8.75
CA LEU A 251 -2.11 -0.96 9.47
C LEU A 251 -1.93 -1.20 10.98
N ARG A 252 -1.25 -0.29 11.65
CA ARG A 252 -1.07 -0.26 13.10
C ARG A 252 -1.50 1.08 13.69
N GLY A 253 -1.85 1.11 14.97
CA GLY A 253 -2.19 2.36 15.68
C GLY A 253 -3.25 3.17 14.94
N LEU A 254 -2.95 4.44 14.68
CA LEU A 254 -3.87 5.37 14.05
C LEU A 254 -4.24 4.98 12.61
N ASN A 255 -3.32 4.43 11.79
CA ASN A 255 -3.66 3.95 10.44
C ASN A 255 -4.73 2.86 10.47
N ARG A 256 -4.63 1.93 11.43
CA ARG A 256 -5.66 0.90 11.63
C ARG A 256 -7.00 1.52 11.98
N ALA A 257 -7.00 2.51 12.90
CA ALA A 257 -8.21 3.23 13.29
C ALA A 257 -8.81 4.00 12.11
N PHE A 258 -7.99 4.70 11.31
CA PHE A 258 -8.42 5.39 10.10
C PHE A 258 -9.10 4.45 9.12
N VAL A 259 -8.47 3.31 8.82
CA VAL A 259 -9.05 2.35 7.86
C VAL A 259 -10.32 1.72 8.40
N THR A 260 -10.36 1.31 9.68
CA THR A 260 -11.56 0.70 10.27
C THR A 260 -12.74 1.67 10.27
N GLN A 261 -12.53 2.90 10.74
CA GLN A 261 -13.61 3.90 10.81
C GLN A 261 -13.94 4.44 9.41
N GLY A 262 -12.94 4.64 8.56
CA GLY A 262 -13.14 5.11 7.20
C GLY A 262 -13.94 4.15 6.32
N LEU A 263 -13.75 2.84 6.47
CA LEU A 263 -14.60 1.84 5.79
C LEU A 263 -16.07 1.94 6.23
N ARG A 264 -16.33 2.26 7.50
CA ARG A 264 -17.69 2.51 8.00
C ARG A 264 -18.30 3.77 7.37
N VAL A 265 -17.53 4.87 7.29
CA VAL A 265 -17.96 6.11 6.63
C VAL A 265 -18.20 5.87 5.13
N MET A 266 -17.28 5.17 4.46
CA MET A 266 -17.37 4.84 3.03
C MET A 266 -18.62 4.01 2.71
N SER A 267 -19.03 3.13 3.61
CA SER A 267 -20.25 2.31 3.44
C SER A 267 -21.53 3.15 3.38
N ALA A 268 -21.54 4.34 3.98
CA ALA A 268 -22.65 5.28 3.90
C ALA A 268 -22.72 6.03 2.56
N ARG A 269 -21.67 5.95 1.70
CA ARG A 269 -21.60 6.53 0.35
C ARG A 269 -21.96 8.03 0.30
N GLN A 270 -21.56 8.80 1.30
CA GLN A 270 -21.88 10.24 1.35
C GLN A 270 -21.02 11.08 0.41
N ASN A 271 -19.76 10.69 0.19
CA ASN A 271 -18.92 11.32 -0.83
C ASN A 271 -19.37 10.85 -2.22
N ILE A 272 -19.86 11.79 -3.04
CA ILE A 272 -20.46 11.52 -4.36
C ILE A 272 -19.43 10.87 -5.31
N GLY A 273 -18.18 11.37 -5.31
CA GLY A 273 -17.11 10.83 -6.13
C GLY A 273 -16.69 9.42 -5.70
N MET A 274 -16.61 9.18 -4.39
CA MET A 274 -16.34 7.85 -3.85
C MET A 274 -17.45 6.86 -4.20
N ALA A 275 -18.72 7.28 -4.10
CA ALA A 275 -19.86 6.46 -4.47
C ALA A 275 -19.83 6.08 -5.96
N ALA A 276 -19.52 7.03 -6.85
CA ALA A 276 -19.37 6.79 -8.28
C ALA A 276 -18.19 5.84 -8.59
N LEU A 277 -17.07 5.98 -7.88
CA LEU A 277 -15.91 5.09 -8.03
C LEU A 277 -16.22 3.65 -7.60
N ILE A 278 -16.95 3.47 -6.51
CA ILE A 278 -17.40 2.17 -6.01
C ILE A 278 -18.31 1.49 -7.04
N GLU A 279 -19.24 2.24 -7.63
CA GLU A 279 -20.15 1.76 -8.68
C GLU A 279 -19.38 1.36 -9.95
N ALA A 280 -18.51 2.23 -10.46
CA ALA A 280 -17.66 1.94 -11.62
C ALA A 280 -16.74 0.71 -11.38
N SER A 281 -16.37 0.46 -10.12
CA SER A 281 -15.61 -0.72 -9.71
C SER A 281 -16.45 -2.01 -9.62
N ARG A 282 -17.76 -1.95 -9.87
CA ARG A 282 -18.71 -3.06 -9.82
C ARG A 282 -18.78 -3.74 -8.45
N LEU A 283 -18.52 -3.00 -7.38
CA LEU A 283 -18.59 -3.50 -6.01
C LEU A 283 -20.05 -3.47 -5.53
N THR A 284 -20.60 -4.67 -5.31
CA THR A 284 -22.01 -4.84 -4.89
C THR A 284 -22.20 -4.83 -3.37
N LYS A 285 -21.11 -5.04 -2.61
CA LYS A 285 -21.06 -5.01 -1.14
C LYS A 285 -20.38 -3.75 -0.65
N ALA A 286 -20.42 -3.51 0.66
CA ALA A 286 -19.60 -2.50 1.32
C ALA A 286 -18.11 -2.78 1.02
N PRO A 287 -17.33 -1.75 0.64
CA PRO A 287 -15.91 -1.93 0.35
C PRO A 287 -15.14 -2.47 1.56
N SER A 288 -14.20 -3.36 1.28
CA SER A 288 -13.23 -3.87 2.24
C SER A 288 -11.87 -3.20 2.06
N CYS A 289 -10.97 -3.38 3.02
CA CYS A 289 -9.58 -2.93 2.90
C CYS A 289 -8.91 -3.45 1.61
N ARG A 290 -9.22 -4.69 1.19
CA ARG A 290 -8.74 -5.25 -0.07
C ARG A 290 -9.25 -4.46 -1.28
N ASP A 291 -10.52 -4.03 -1.26
CA ASP A 291 -11.11 -3.28 -2.37
C ASP A 291 -10.47 -1.90 -2.51
N LEU A 292 -10.07 -1.27 -1.40
CA LEU A 292 -9.32 -0.02 -1.43
C LEU A 292 -8.00 -0.19 -2.19
N GLY A 293 -7.22 -1.24 -1.87
CA GLY A 293 -5.91 -1.47 -2.48
C GLY A 293 -5.95 -2.06 -3.90
N PHE A 294 -6.99 -2.85 -4.25
CA PHE A 294 -7.01 -3.61 -5.50
C PHE A 294 -8.12 -3.24 -6.48
N ALA A 295 -9.13 -2.47 -6.05
CA ALA A 295 -10.20 -1.99 -6.90
C ALA A 295 -10.22 -0.47 -7.02
N LEU A 296 -10.32 0.27 -5.92
CA LEU A 296 -10.49 1.72 -5.94
C LEU A 296 -9.18 2.46 -6.20
N GLY A 297 -8.14 2.19 -5.42
CA GLY A 297 -6.82 2.82 -5.54
C GLY A 297 -6.21 2.69 -6.94
N PRO A 298 -6.17 1.49 -7.56
CA PRO A 298 -5.64 1.34 -8.91
C PRO A 298 -6.33 2.17 -9.99
N ARG A 299 -7.63 2.48 -9.84
CA ARG A 299 -8.36 3.35 -10.77
C ARG A 299 -7.92 4.79 -10.67
N ILE A 300 -7.80 5.34 -9.45
CA ILE A 300 -7.26 6.69 -9.25
C ILE A 300 -5.82 6.76 -9.76
N ASN A 301 -4.97 5.80 -9.41
CA ASN A 301 -3.59 5.72 -9.89
C ASN A 301 -3.46 5.63 -11.42
N ALA A 302 -4.48 5.11 -12.12
CA ALA A 302 -4.45 5.02 -13.58
C ALA A 302 -4.47 6.41 -14.24
N GLY A 303 -5.13 7.40 -13.62
CA GLY A 303 -5.11 8.79 -14.07
C GLY A 303 -3.67 9.31 -14.22
N GLY A 304 -2.85 9.20 -13.17
CA GLY A 304 -1.45 9.64 -13.19
C GLY A 304 -0.49 8.74 -13.99
N ARG A 305 -0.92 7.56 -14.45
CA ARG A 305 -0.06 6.64 -15.22
C ARG A 305 -0.25 6.69 -16.73
N VAL A 306 -1.50 6.81 -17.17
CA VAL A 306 -1.89 6.73 -18.60
C VAL A 306 -2.91 7.79 -19.00
N GLY A 307 -3.27 8.72 -18.11
CA GLY A 307 -4.27 9.76 -18.32
C GLY A 307 -3.86 11.11 -17.73
N LYS A 308 -4.83 11.78 -17.09
CA LYS A 308 -4.63 13.06 -16.40
C LYS A 308 -4.50 12.85 -14.90
N SER A 309 -3.48 13.42 -14.30
CA SER A 309 -3.15 13.26 -12.88
C SER A 309 -4.20 13.88 -11.94
N ASP A 310 -4.94 14.91 -12.37
CA ASP A 310 -5.93 15.63 -11.55
C ASP A 310 -7.28 14.90 -11.38
N LEU A 311 -7.54 13.84 -12.17
CA LEU A 311 -8.84 13.14 -12.16
C LEU A 311 -9.21 12.60 -10.78
N GLY A 312 -8.23 12.09 -10.02
CA GLY A 312 -8.45 11.55 -8.68
C GLY A 312 -8.98 12.59 -7.70
N VAL A 313 -8.30 13.73 -7.60
CA VAL A 313 -8.70 14.80 -6.69
C VAL A 313 -10.01 15.44 -7.14
N ARG A 314 -10.22 15.65 -8.43
CA ARG A 314 -11.48 16.18 -8.97
C ARG A 314 -12.66 15.26 -8.64
N LEU A 315 -12.50 13.95 -8.83
CA LEU A 315 -13.53 12.97 -8.48
C LEU A 315 -13.91 13.07 -6.99
N LEU A 316 -12.93 13.09 -6.10
CA LEU A 316 -13.16 13.07 -4.66
C LEU A 316 -13.72 14.41 -4.12
N THR A 317 -13.58 15.51 -4.86
CA THR A 317 -13.96 16.86 -4.41
C THR A 317 -15.17 17.45 -5.14
N THR A 318 -15.67 16.79 -6.21
CA THR A 318 -16.85 17.27 -6.92
C THR A 318 -18.12 17.08 -6.10
N SER A 319 -19.05 18.04 -6.21
CA SER A 319 -20.42 17.96 -5.70
C SER A 319 -21.46 17.65 -6.79
N ASP A 320 -21.01 17.52 -8.05
CA ASP A 320 -21.88 17.20 -9.18
C ASP A 320 -21.89 15.69 -9.47
N PRO A 321 -23.06 15.01 -9.33
CA PRO A 321 -23.17 13.58 -9.59
C PRO A 321 -22.89 13.19 -11.05
N GLU A 322 -23.14 14.06 -12.04
CA GLU A 322 -22.85 13.77 -13.45
C GLU A 322 -21.34 13.85 -13.73
N GLU A 323 -20.67 14.87 -13.19
CA GLU A 323 -19.21 14.95 -13.26
C GLU A 323 -18.56 13.75 -12.58
N ALA A 324 -19.05 13.36 -11.39
CA ALA A 324 -18.54 12.21 -10.66
C ALA A 324 -18.63 10.91 -11.47
N ARG A 325 -19.79 10.63 -12.09
CA ARG A 325 -19.98 9.45 -12.96
C ARG A 325 -19.05 9.49 -14.16
N THR A 326 -18.92 10.65 -14.81
CA THR A 326 -18.06 10.82 -15.98
C THR A 326 -16.60 10.56 -15.65
N ILE A 327 -16.09 11.13 -14.55
CA ILE A 327 -14.70 10.94 -14.12
C ILE A 327 -14.47 9.48 -13.67
N ALA A 328 -15.40 8.90 -12.92
CA ALA A 328 -15.28 7.50 -12.47
C ALA A 328 -15.23 6.50 -13.63
N ALA A 329 -16.06 6.72 -14.67
CA ALA A 329 -16.04 5.92 -15.89
C ALA A 329 -14.73 6.08 -16.67
N GLU A 330 -14.19 7.29 -16.76
CA GLU A 330 -12.90 7.54 -17.39
C GLU A 330 -11.75 6.86 -16.63
N LEU A 331 -11.73 6.92 -15.30
CA LEU A 331 -10.74 6.23 -14.46
C LEU A 331 -10.83 4.70 -14.60
N ASP A 332 -12.04 4.13 -14.73
CA ASP A 332 -12.22 2.70 -15.00
C ASP A 332 -11.64 2.32 -16.37
N ARG A 333 -11.93 3.10 -17.42
CA ARG A 333 -11.37 2.93 -18.76
C ARG A 333 -9.83 3.00 -18.77
N LEU A 334 -9.25 4.02 -18.13
CA LEU A 334 -7.81 4.17 -17.99
C LEU A 334 -7.17 3.02 -17.23
N ASN A 335 -7.85 2.50 -16.20
CA ASN A 335 -7.36 1.34 -15.45
C ASN A 335 -7.40 0.05 -16.30
N GLU A 336 -8.40 -0.14 -17.16
CA GLU A 336 -8.44 -1.25 -18.13
C GLU A 336 -7.29 -1.12 -19.14
N GLU A 337 -7.06 0.06 -19.70
CA GLU A 337 -5.93 0.36 -20.61
C GLU A 337 -4.58 0.09 -19.94
N ARG A 338 -4.38 0.61 -18.72
CA ARG A 338 -3.17 0.33 -17.95
C ARG A 338 -2.94 -1.16 -17.74
N ARG A 339 -4.01 -1.95 -17.43
CA ARG A 339 -3.93 -3.41 -17.26
C ARG A 339 -3.51 -4.12 -18.54
N ALA A 340 -4.02 -3.68 -19.69
CA ALA A 340 -3.65 -4.26 -20.97
C ALA A 340 -2.17 -4.00 -21.28
N ILE A 341 -1.70 -2.76 -21.10
CA ILE A 341 -0.27 -2.40 -21.27
C ILE A 341 0.59 -3.20 -20.29
N GLU A 342 0.20 -3.27 -19.01
CA GLU A 342 0.92 -3.99 -17.96
C GLU A 342 1.06 -5.48 -18.29
N MET A 343 0.01 -6.12 -18.82
CA MET A 343 0.03 -7.54 -19.20
C MET A 343 1.04 -7.79 -20.31
N LEU A 344 1.03 -7.00 -21.37
CA LEU A 344 1.99 -7.11 -22.47
C LEU A 344 3.44 -6.96 -22.00
N VAL A 345 3.72 -5.94 -21.19
CA VAL A 345 5.07 -5.72 -20.64
C VAL A 345 5.46 -6.85 -19.69
N SER A 346 4.54 -7.33 -18.85
CA SER A 346 4.78 -8.40 -17.90
C SER A 346 5.13 -9.72 -18.59
N ASP A 347 4.45 -10.08 -19.67
CA ASP A 347 4.73 -11.31 -20.42
C ASP A 347 6.13 -11.27 -21.06
N GLN A 348 6.47 -10.16 -21.73
CA GLN A 348 7.79 -9.97 -22.31
C GLN A 348 8.91 -9.95 -21.25
N ALA A 349 8.70 -9.22 -20.15
CA ALA A 349 9.65 -9.13 -19.06
C ALA A 349 9.86 -10.49 -18.36
N THR A 350 8.80 -11.28 -18.22
CA THR A 350 8.87 -12.63 -17.66
C THR A 350 9.72 -13.58 -18.52
N LEU A 351 9.55 -13.52 -19.85
CA LEU A 351 10.35 -14.32 -20.79
C LEU A 351 11.84 -13.93 -20.76
N GLN A 352 12.15 -12.65 -20.60
CA GLN A 352 13.53 -12.20 -20.39
C GLN A 352 14.09 -12.66 -19.04
N ALA A 353 13.34 -12.43 -17.96
CA ALA A 353 13.74 -12.76 -16.59
C ALA A 353 14.01 -14.26 -16.40
N ALA A 354 13.22 -15.12 -17.04
CA ALA A 354 13.39 -16.60 -16.98
C ALA A 354 14.73 -17.10 -17.55
N ARG A 355 15.47 -16.25 -18.28
CA ARG A 355 16.78 -16.57 -18.86
C ARG A 355 17.96 -16.00 -18.05
N LEU A 356 17.66 -15.37 -16.92
CA LEU A 356 18.65 -14.71 -16.06
C LEU A 356 18.91 -15.53 -14.79
N ASP A 357 20.14 -15.92 -14.59
CA ASP A 357 20.57 -16.71 -13.41
C ASP A 357 21.06 -15.83 -12.24
N GLY A 358 21.23 -14.52 -12.46
CA GLY A 358 21.75 -13.60 -11.44
C GLY A 358 20.83 -13.39 -10.23
N PRO A 359 21.35 -12.93 -9.08
CA PRO A 359 20.58 -12.66 -7.87
C PRO A 359 19.53 -11.55 -8.07
N VAL A 360 19.76 -10.60 -8.99
CA VAL A 360 18.84 -9.52 -9.31
C VAL A 360 18.38 -9.64 -10.77
N LEU A 361 17.06 -9.65 -10.97
CA LEU A 361 16.47 -9.70 -12.31
C LEU A 361 16.47 -8.29 -12.91
N THR A 362 17.35 -8.03 -13.89
CA THR A 362 17.37 -6.74 -14.60
C THR A 362 16.99 -6.94 -16.05
N VAL A 363 15.84 -6.45 -16.48
CA VAL A 363 15.29 -6.60 -17.82
C VAL A 363 15.04 -5.24 -18.47
N MET A 364 15.22 -5.13 -19.77
CA MET A 364 15.04 -3.88 -20.51
C MET A 364 14.49 -4.14 -21.92
N SER A 365 13.63 -3.26 -22.40
CA SER A 365 13.17 -3.28 -23.79
C SER A 365 12.70 -1.90 -24.26
N PRO A 366 12.87 -1.58 -25.55
CA PRO A 366 12.22 -0.43 -26.15
C PRO A 366 10.70 -0.63 -26.21
N GLY A 367 9.96 0.48 -26.17
CA GLY A 367 8.49 0.48 -26.28
C GLY A 367 7.75 0.09 -25.00
N TRP A 368 8.43 -0.24 -23.91
CA TRP A 368 7.76 -0.44 -22.62
C TRP A 368 7.31 0.89 -22.03
N HIS A 369 6.08 0.93 -21.54
CA HIS A 369 5.51 2.14 -21.00
C HIS A 369 6.03 2.42 -19.59
N GLN A 370 6.64 3.58 -19.35
CA GLN A 370 7.25 3.96 -18.07
C GLN A 370 6.25 3.92 -16.89
N GLY A 371 4.98 4.19 -17.13
CA GLY A 371 3.92 4.18 -16.09
C GLY A 371 3.63 2.80 -15.48
N VAL A 372 4.07 1.68 -16.13
CA VAL A 372 3.76 0.32 -15.66
C VAL A 372 5.00 -0.47 -15.21
N ILE A 373 6.23 -0.05 -15.54
CA ILE A 373 7.45 -0.83 -15.24
C ILE A 373 7.61 -1.15 -13.74
N GLY A 374 7.21 -0.24 -12.85
CA GLY A 374 7.27 -0.46 -11.40
C GLY A 374 6.29 -1.54 -10.92
N ILE A 375 5.14 -1.69 -11.59
CA ILE A 375 4.18 -2.76 -11.30
C ILE A 375 4.73 -4.10 -11.79
N VAL A 376 5.30 -4.09 -13.00
CA VAL A 376 5.92 -5.30 -13.59
C VAL A 376 7.12 -5.76 -12.76
N ALA A 377 7.96 -4.85 -12.27
CA ALA A 377 9.05 -5.19 -11.34
C ALA A 377 8.53 -5.89 -10.07
N GLY A 378 7.40 -5.42 -9.52
CA GLY A 378 6.73 -6.08 -8.40
C GLY A 378 6.28 -7.50 -8.73
N ARG A 379 5.68 -7.72 -9.91
CA ARG A 379 5.25 -9.06 -10.35
C ARG A 379 6.41 -10.02 -10.61
N LEU A 380 7.49 -9.53 -11.22
CA LEU A 380 8.70 -10.35 -11.40
C LEU A 380 9.29 -10.76 -10.04
N LYS A 381 9.41 -9.79 -9.11
CA LYS A 381 9.87 -10.06 -7.74
C LYS A 381 9.01 -11.13 -7.05
N GLU A 382 7.70 -11.06 -7.16
CA GLU A 382 6.78 -12.04 -6.55
C GLU A 382 6.92 -13.42 -7.20
N ARG A 383 6.99 -13.46 -8.54
CA ARG A 383 7.06 -14.71 -9.30
C ARG A 383 8.38 -15.46 -9.09
N PHE A 384 9.51 -14.74 -9.09
CA PHE A 384 10.84 -15.35 -9.04
C PHE A 384 11.46 -15.30 -7.64
N GLY A 385 10.84 -14.60 -6.70
CA GLY A 385 11.34 -14.48 -5.33
C GLY A 385 12.68 -13.75 -5.21
N ARG A 386 13.07 -12.94 -6.19
CA ARG A 386 14.33 -12.17 -6.25
C ARG A 386 14.03 -10.71 -6.50
N PRO A 387 14.92 -9.75 -6.10
CA PRO A 387 14.80 -8.36 -6.52
C PRO A 387 14.70 -8.26 -8.04
N ALA A 388 13.86 -7.35 -8.53
CA ALA A 388 13.65 -7.17 -9.96
C ALA A 388 13.68 -5.69 -10.35
N ILE A 389 14.36 -5.37 -11.45
CA ILE A 389 14.47 -4.05 -12.06
C ILE A 389 13.97 -4.16 -13.49
N VAL A 390 12.98 -3.34 -13.84
CA VAL A 390 12.38 -3.27 -15.17
C VAL A 390 12.67 -1.90 -15.76
N ILE A 391 13.20 -1.87 -16.98
CA ILE A 391 13.72 -0.66 -17.62
C ILE A 391 13.02 -0.47 -18.94
N ALA A 392 12.41 0.70 -19.13
CA ALA A 392 11.89 1.16 -20.40
C ALA A 392 12.99 1.96 -21.14
N GLU A 393 13.38 1.51 -22.31
CA GLU A 393 14.31 2.22 -23.16
C GLU A 393 13.57 3.31 -23.95
N THR A 394 14.07 4.53 -23.90
CA THR A 394 13.55 5.69 -24.61
C THR A 394 14.17 5.81 -26.02
N GLU A 395 13.62 6.65 -26.87
CA GLU A 395 14.08 6.82 -28.28
C GLU A 395 15.54 7.30 -28.38
N ASP A 396 16.04 8.03 -27.39
CA ASP A 396 17.42 8.49 -27.31
C ASP A 396 18.39 7.42 -26.74
N GLY A 397 17.89 6.21 -26.48
CA GLY A 397 18.64 5.08 -25.93
C GLY A 397 18.88 5.14 -24.43
N THR A 398 18.37 6.15 -23.71
CA THR A 398 18.40 6.16 -22.25
C THR A 398 17.42 5.13 -21.69
N GLY A 399 17.69 4.61 -20.48
CA GLY A 399 16.83 3.64 -19.83
C GLY A 399 16.17 4.24 -18.58
N LYS A 400 14.83 4.32 -18.52
CA LYS A 400 14.07 4.66 -17.32
C LYS A 400 13.70 3.38 -16.58
N GLY A 401 14.25 3.17 -15.37
CA GLY A 401 14.10 1.93 -14.61
C GLY A 401 13.34 2.11 -13.31
N SER A 402 12.61 1.05 -12.94
CA SER A 402 11.98 0.92 -11.64
C SER A 402 12.30 -0.46 -11.06
N GLY A 403 12.80 -0.48 -9.82
CA GLY A 403 13.15 -1.69 -9.08
C GLY A 403 12.21 -1.98 -7.91
N ARG A 404 12.08 -3.27 -7.60
CA ARG A 404 11.39 -3.76 -6.41
C ARG A 404 12.23 -4.83 -5.74
N SER A 405 12.38 -4.73 -4.42
CA SER A 405 13.23 -5.62 -3.63
C SER A 405 12.44 -6.64 -2.80
N ILE A 406 13.17 -7.57 -2.21
CA ILE A 406 12.71 -8.53 -1.20
C ILE A 406 13.17 -8.07 0.18
N ALA A 407 12.54 -8.58 1.23
CA ALA A 407 12.95 -8.29 2.61
C ALA A 407 14.43 -8.66 2.84
N GLY A 408 15.18 -7.84 3.56
CA GLY A 408 16.60 -8.07 3.84
C GLY A 408 17.58 -7.59 2.76
N VAL A 409 17.10 -7.09 1.61
CA VAL A 409 17.93 -6.59 0.49
C VAL A 409 17.68 -5.12 0.24
N ASP A 410 18.65 -4.25 0.50
CA ASP A 410 18.53 -2.80 0.30
C ASP A 410 18.86 -2.40 -1.15
N LEU A 411 17.82 -2.36 -1.98
CA LEU A 411 17.95 -1.98 -3.39
C LEU A 411 18.25 -0.48 -3.56
N GLY A 412 17.71 0.37 -2.69
CA GLY A 412 17.94 1.82 -2.77
C GLY A 412 19.39 2.20 -2.56
N ALA A 413 20.03 1.63 -1.53
CA ALA A 413 21.46 1.83 -1.27
C ALA A 413 22.34 1.31 -2.43
N ALA A 414 21.97 0.17 -3.04
CA ALA A 414 22.70 -0.37 -4.17
C ALA A 414 22.57 0.49 -5.43
N VAL A 415 21.37 1.04 -5.71
CA VAL A 415 21.14 1.98 -6.83
C VAL A 415 21.88 3.29 -6.61
N LEU A 416 21.92 3.81 -5.38
CA LEU A 416 22.70 5.01 -5.06
C LEU A 416 24.18 4.78 -5.27
N ALA A 417 24.73 3.65 -4.82
CA ALA A 417 26.13 3.28 -5.06
C ALA A 417 26.45 3.16 -6.56
N ALA A 418 25.55 2.63 -7.38
CA ALA A 418 25.70 2.58 -8.83
C ALA A 418 25.75 3.99 -9.46
N LYS A 419 24.93 4.92 -8.96
CA LYS A 419 24.97 6.33 -9.38
C LYS A 419 26.29 6.98 -9.01
N ASP A 420 26.74 6.82 -7.76
CA ASP A 420 28.01 7.38 -7.28
C ASP A 420 29.23 6.81 -8.04
N SER A 421 29.11 5.59 -8.56
CA SER A 421 30.12 4.97 -9.43
C SER A 421 30.04 5.42 -10.90
N GLY A 422 29.15 6.34 -11.25
CA GLY A 422 28.98 6.87 -12.60
C GLY A 422 28.27 5.93 -13.59
N LEU A 423 27.66 4.84 -13.11
CA LEU A 423 26.92 3.89 -13.95
C LEU A 423 25.50 4.37 -14.28
N LEU A 424 24.98 5.34 -13.54
CA LEU A 424 23.64 5.89 -13.70
C LEU A 424 23.68 7.40 -13.90
N ILE A 425 22.83 7.94 -14.76
CA ILE A 425 22.58 9.38 -14.91
C ILE A 425 21.86 9.91 -13.65
N ALA A 426 20.87 9.15 -13.18
CA ALA A 426 20.12 9.45 -11.96
C ALA A 426 19.70 8.14 -11.27
N GLY A 427 19.56 8.15 -9.97
CA GLY A 427 19.13 6.98 -9.22
C GLY A 427 18.93 7.29 -7.75
N GLY A 428 17.99 6.59 -7.12
CA GLY A 428 17.68 6.68 -5.71
C GLY A 428 16.46 5.85 -5.35
N GLY A 429 16.10 5.87 -4.08
CA GLY A 429 14.96 5.11 -3.56
C GLY A 429 15.18 4.66 -2.12
N HIS A 430 14.40 3.66 -1.73
CA HIS A 430 14.42 3.05 -0.40
C HIS A 430 14.73 1.57 -0.52
N ALA A 431 14.94 0.89 0.60
CA ALA A 431 15.31 -0.53 0.61
C ALA A 431 14.41 -1.40 -0.29
N MET A 432 13.10 -1.17 -0.32
CA MET A 432 12.13 -2.00 -1.05
C MET A 432 11.83 -1.55 -2.48
N ALA A 433 12.17 -0.32 -2.86
CA ALA A 433 11.85 0.24 -4.18
C ALA A 433 12.86 1.31 -4.59
N ALA A 434 13.28 1.29 -5.85
CA ALA A 434 14.22 2.28 -6.39
C ALA A 434 13.82 2.70 -7.82
N GLY A 435 14.15 3.96 -8.16
CA GLY A 435 14.07 4.49 -9.51
C GLY A 435 15.49 4.76 -10.05
N LEU A 436 15.67 4.63 -11.34
CA LEU A 436 16.98 4.87 -11.97
C LEU A 436 16.86 5.36 -13.41
N THR A 437 17.93 6.02 -13.89
CA THR A 437 18.09 6.37 -15.29
C THR A 437 19.46 5.89 -15.76
N LEU A 438 19.45 4.99 -16.73
CA LEU A 438 20.65 4.43 -17.37
C LEU A 438 21.09 5.31 -18.56
N PRO A 439 22.41 5.50 -18.77
CA PRO A 439 22.92 6.02 -20.03
C PRO A 439 22.72 5.00 -21.16
N PRO A 440 22.71 5.46 -22.44
CA PRO A 440 22.70 4.56 -23.59
C PRO A 440 23.81 3.50 -23.51
N GLY A 441 23.45 2.21 -23.72
CA GLY A 441 24.40 1.09 -23.68
C GLY A 441 24.87 0.69 -22.27
N GLY A 442 24.38 1.31 -21.18
CA GLY A 442 24.83 1.07 -19.81
C GLY A 442 24.30 -0.20 -19.14
N LEU A 443 23.39 -0.95 -19.78
CA LEU A 443 22.68 -2.07 -19.16
C LEU A 443 23.59 -3.17 -18.59
N ASP A 444 24.55 -3.63 -19.38
CA ASP A 444 25.39 -4.79 -18.98
C ASP A 444 26.32 -4.45 -17.82
N ALA A 445 26.91 -3.25 -17.85
CA ALA A 445 27.76 -2.77 -16.74
C ALA A 445 26.94 -2.59 -15.46
N PHE A 446 25.76 -2.02 -15.56
CA PHE A 446 24.85 -1.87 -14.42
C PHE A 446 24.38 -3.24 -13.88
N ARG A 447 24.02 -4.18 -14.77
CA ARG A 447 23.59 -5.53 -14.39
C ARG A 447 24.70 -6.28 -13.65
N ALA A 448 25.93 -6.20 -14.13
CA ALA A 448 27.08 -6.81 -13.46
C ALA A 448 27.29 -6.22 -12.06
N PHE A 449 27.29 -4.90 -11.95
CA PHE A 449 27.46 -4.20 -10.66
C PHE A 449 26.37 -4.56 -9.64
N ILE A 450 25.09 -4.52 -10.03
CA ILE A 450 23.99 -4.73 -9.10
C ILE A 450 23.91 -6.18 -8.63
N ASN A 451 24.25 -7.14 -9.50
CA ASN A 451 24.34 -8.56 -9.14
C ASN A 451 25.48 -8.83 -8.15
N ASP A 452 26.68 -8.31 -8.42
CA ASP A 452 27.83 -8.45 -7.53
C ASP A 452 27.53 -7.83 -6.15
N ARG A 453 26.97 -6.63 -6.15
CA ARG A 453 26.70 -5.87 -4.93
C ARG A 453 25.67 -6.51 -4.00
N LEU A 454 24.67 -7.21 -4.54
CA LEU A 454 23.54 -7.75 -3.77
C LEU A 454 23.53 -9.28 -3.66
N ALA A 455 24.57 -9.98 -4.18
CA ALA A 455 24.61 -11.44 -4.20
C ALA A 455 24.42 -12.05 -2.81
N ASP A 456 25.26 -11.65 -1.85
CA ASP A 456 25.27 -12.21 -0.49
C ASP A 456 23.97 -11.90 0.28
N ASP A 457 23.41 -10.69 0.07
CA ASP A 457 22.18 -10.28 0.75
C ASP A 457 20.97 -11.06 0.20
N VAL A 458 20.94 -11.29 -1.11
CA VAL A 458 19.88 -12.08 -1.76
C VAL A 458 19.97 -13.55 -1.35
N GLU A 459 21.16 -14.15 -1.37
CA GLU A 459 21.37 -15.55 -0.97
C GLU A 459 20.92 -15.76 0.49
N ARG A 460 21.35 -14.89 1.40
CA ARG A 460 20.96 -14.92 2.81
C ARG A 460 19.45 -14.78 2.98
N SER A 461 18.85 -13.80 2.29
CA SER A 461 17.40 -13.54 2.39
C SER A 461 16.55 -14.68 1.84
N ILE A 462 17.03 -15.40 0.83
CA ILE A 462 16.34 -16.59 0.30
C ILE A 462 16.50 -17.77 1.26
N GLY A 463 17.69 -17.98 1.81
CA GLY A 463 17.97 -19.08 2.77
C GLY A 463 17.20 -18.93 4.10
N ASP A 464 16.91 -17.71 4.51
CA ASP A 464 16.19 -17.43 5.77
C ASP A 464 14.65 -17.47 5.62
N ARG A 465 14.13 -17.80 4.43
CA ARG A 465 12.68 -17.88 4.21
C ARG A 465 12.06 -19.02 4.97
N ALA A 466 10.97 -18.70 5.68
CA ALA A 466 10.12 -19.69 6.33
C ALA A 466 8.65 -19.31 6.13
N LEU A 467 7.78 -20.30 6.01
CA LEU A 467 6.35 -20.07 6.06
C LEU A 467 5.93 -19.88 7.53
N LEU A 468 5.49 -18.65 7.84
CA LEU A 468 5.03 -18.32 9.21
C LEU A 468 3.56 -18.68 9.36
N LEU A 469 3.27 -19.52 10.33
CA LEU A 469 1.92 -19.97 10.68
C LEU A 469 1.46 -19.31 11.99
N ASP A 470 0.19 -18.92 12.01
CA ASP A 470 -0.45 -18.25 13.14
C ASP A 470 -1.27 -19.20 14.01
N ALA A 471 -1.79 -20.31 13.44
CA ALA A 471 -2.61 -21.28 14.17
C ALA A 471 -2.60 -22.66 13.51
N LEU A 472 -3.02 -23.68 14.30
CA LEU A 472 -3.27 -25.05 13.88
C LEU A 472 -4.77 -25.32 13.93
N LEU A 473 -5.32 -25.97 12.90
CA LEU A 473 -6.73 -26.30 12.82
C LEU A 473 -6.91 -27.80 12.54
N ALA A 474 -7.82 -28.44 13.24
CA ALA A 474 -8.39 -29.71 12.77
C ALA A 474 -9.24 -29.45 11.51
N PRO A 475 -9.44 -30.46 10.63
CA PRO A 475 -10.23 -30.31 9.40
C PRO A 475 -11.62 -29.69 9.63
N GLY A 476 -12.30 -30.06 10.70
CA GLY A 476 -13.60 -29.50 11.06
C GLY A 476 -13.58 -28.06 11.55
N GLY A 477 -12.40 -27.52 11.87
CA GLY A 477 -12.23 -26.13 12.29
C GLY A 477 -12.25 -25.13 11.11
N VAL A 478 -12.06 -25.61 9.87
CA VAL A 478 -12.16 -24.77 8.67
C VAL A 478 -13.64 -24.58 8.32
N ALA A 479 -14.30 -23.65 8.99
CA ALA A 479 -15.76 -23.45 8.90
C ALA A 479 -16.12 -21.97 8.88
N GLY A 480 -17.38 -21.66 8.53
CA GLY A 480 -17.89 -20.28 8.46
C GLY A 480 -17.64 -19.43 9.69
N PRO A 481 -17.92 -19.92 10.93
CA PRO A 481 -17.65 -19.17 12.16
C PRO A 481 -16.18 -18.74 12.35
N LEU A 482 -15.23 -19.52 11.79
CA LEU A 482 -13.83 -19.12 11.80
C LEU A 482 -13.59 -17.85 10.97
N CYS A 483 -14.28 -17.71 9.83
CA CYS A 483 -14.16 -16.50 9.02
C CYS A 483 -14.63 -15.27 9.80
N ASP A 484 -15.73 -15.36 10.54
CA ASP A 484 -16.23 -14.28 11.39
C ASP A 484 -15.20 -13.89 12.46
N ALA A 485 -14.64 -14.89 13.15
CA ALA A 485 -13.61 -14.66 14.17
C ALA A 485 -12.34 -14.02 13.57
N LEU A 486 -11.91 -14.48 12.39
CA LEU A 486 -10.77 -13.88 11.71
C LEU A 486 -11.05 -12.44 11.26
N ASP A 487 -12.27 -12.12 10.82
CA ASP A 487 -12.64 -10.78 10.40
C ASP A 487 -12.55 -9.77 11.57
N GLU A 488 -12.77 -10.20 12.83
CA GLU A 488 -12.55 -9.36 14.02
C GLU A 488 -11.08 -8.94 14.22
N ALA A 489 -10.12 -9.76 13.79
CA ALA A 489 -8.70 -9.40 13.81
C ALA A 489 -8.30 -8.49 12.63
N GLY A 490 -9.20 -8.22 11.67
CA GLY A 490 -9.02 -7.27 10.56
C GLY A 490 -9.08 -5.80 10.99
N PRO A 491 -8.95 -4.84 10.06
CA PRO A 491 -8.68 -5.03 8.64
C PRO A 491 -7.25 -5.52 8.38
N TYR A 492 -7.11 -6.33 7.31
CA TYR A 492 -5.83 -6.87 6.88
C TYR A 492 -5.24 -6.07 5.73
N GLY A 493 -3.92 -5.88 5.75
CA GLY A 493 -3.17 -5.13 4.75
C GLY A 493 -1.67 -5.07 5.07
N ALA A 494 -1.00 -4.02 4.66
CA ALA A 494 0.42 -3.83 4.93
C ALA A 494 0.74 -3.87 6.44
N GLY A 495 1.79 -4.58 6.82
CA GLY A 495 2.17 -4.77 8.22
C GLY A 495 1.21 -5.61 9.07
N TRP A 496 0.04 -5.97 8.51
CA TRP A 496 -0.98 -6.78 9.18
C TRP A 496 -1.62 -7.77 8.18
N PRO A 497 -0.84 -8.77 7.67
CA PRO A 497 -1.34 -9.73 6.68
C PRO A 497 -2.42 -10.64 7.28
N GLN A 498 -3.22 -11.28 6.41
CA GLN A 498 -4.17 -12.29 6.86
C GLN A 498 -3.46 -13.43 7.59
N PRO A 499 -4.09 -14.02 8.63
CA PRO A 499 -3.54 -15.17 9.33
C PRO A 499 -3.35 -16.35 8.39
N ARG A 500 -2.17 -16.97 8.45
CA ARG A 500 -1.89 -18.27 7.84
C ARG A 500 -2.06 -19.35 8.86
N VAL A 501 -2.78 -20.37 8.49
CA VAL A 501 -3.05 -21.52 9.37
C VAL A 501 -2.55 -22.81 8.72
N ALA A 502 -2.15 -23.78 9.52
CA ALA A 502 -2.05 -25.17 9.08
C ALA A 502 -3.35 -25.89 9.38
N ALA A 503 -3.86 -26.68 8.45
CA ALA A 503 -5.05 -27.51 8.64
C ALA A 503 -4.77 -28.96 8.27
N GLY A 504 -5.16 -29.88 9.13
CA GLY A 504 -4.91 -31.31 8.93
C GLY A 504 -4.78 -32.09 10.25
N PRO A 505 -4.20 -33.32 10.22
CA PRO A 505 -3.89 -34.05 9.00
C PRO A 505 -5.16 -34.48 8.25
N ALA A 506 -5.13 -34.45 6.91
CA ALA A 506 -6.30 -34.74 6.09
C ALA A 506 -5.94 -35.49 4.79
N ARG A 507 -6.85 -36.34 4.32
CA ARG A 507 -6.74 -36.98 2.99
C ARG A 507 -7.37 -36.08 1.94
N LEU A 508 -6.76 -36.03 0.75
CA LEU A 508 -7.28 -35.22 -0.35
C LEU A 508 -8.30 -36.03 -1.16
N LEU A 509 -9.47 -35.44 -1.34
CA LEU A 509 -10.58 -36.03 -2.09
C LEU A 509 -10.98 -35.11 -3.24
N LYS A 510 -11.38 -35.68 -4.38
CA LYS A 510 -11.92 -34.95 -5.54
C LYS A 510 -10.99 -33.84 -6.03
N THR A 511 -9.68 -34.10 -6.05
CA THR A 511 -8.69 -33.15 -6.53
C THR A 511 -8.78 -32.99 -8.04
N GLY A 512 -8.65 -31.75 -8.54
CA GLY A 512 -8.68 -31.50 -9.98
C GLY A 512 -8.33 -30.06 -10.36
N VAL A 513 -7.99 -29.85 -11.63
CA VAL A 513 -7.67 -28.54 -12.20
C VAL A 513 -8.96 -27.85 -12.62
N VAL A 514 -9.05 -26.54 -12.33
CA VAL A 514 -10.18 -25.68 -12.71
C VAL A 514 -9.69 -24.31 -13.21
N GLY A 515 -10.48 -23.71 -14.10
CA GLY A 515 -10.19 -22.38 -14.65
C GLY A 515 -8.77 -22.28 -15.22
N ASP A 516 -8.11 -21.16 -14.97
CA ASP A 516 -6.78 -20.84 -15.50
C ASP A 516 -5.65 -21.50 -14.68
N GLY A 517 -5.66 -22.85 -14.58
CA GLY A 517 -4.59 -23.60 -13.91
C GLY A 517 -4.67 -23.57 -12.38
N HIS A 518 -5.86 -23.44 -11.78
CA HIS A 518 -6.04 -23.60 -10.34
C HIS A 518 -6.23 -25.07 -9.99
N VAL A 519 -5.65 -25.52 -8.86
CA VAL A 519 -5.90 -26.86 -8.32
C VAL A 519 -6.85 -26.72 -7.14
N ARG A 520 -7.93 -27.49 -7.11
CA ARG A 520 -8.89 -27.49 -6.00
C ARG A 520 -9.25 -28.91 -5.58
N GLY A 521 -9.77 -29.03 -4.38
CA GLY A 521 -10.27 -30.32 -3.87
C GLY A 521 -11.02 -30.20 -2.56
N ILE A 522 -11.23 -31.34 -1.95
CA ILE A 522 -11.78 -31.48 -0.60
C ILE A 522 -10.72 -32.19 0.23
N ALA A 523 -10.45 -31.68 1.44
CA ALA A 523 -9.60 -32.33 2.43
C ALA A 523 -10.49 -32.89 3.56
N ALA A 524 -10.32 -34.15 3.94
CA ALA A 524 -11.13 -34.83 4.94
C ALA A 524 -10.25 -35.42 6.06
N GLY A 525 -10.61 -35.15 7.30
CA GLY A 525 -10.01 -35.75 8.49
C GLY A 525 -10.55 -37.15 8.77
N ASP A 526 -9.94 -37.86 9.69
CA ASP A 526 -10.37 -39.21 10.13
C ASP A 526 -11.71 -39.17 10.90
N ASP A 527 -12.07 -37.99 11.44
CA ASP A 527 -13.38 -37.77 12.08
C ASP A 527 -14.53 -37.59 11.07
N GLY A 528 -14.25 -37.71 9.78
CA GLY A 528 -15.20 -37.53 8.68
C GLY A 528 -15.56 -36.09 8.36
N LYS A 529 -15.03 -35.12 9.11
CA LYS A 529 -15.19 -33.68 8.80
C LYS A 529 -14.28 -33.30 7.65
N SER A 530 -14.76 -32.39 6.82
CA SER A 530 -14.05 -31.99 5.60
C SER A 530 -14.18 -30.50 5.32
N PHE A 531 -13.23 -29.98 4.56
CA PHE A 531 -13.25 -28.60 4.06
C PHE A 531 -12.83 -28.55 2.60
N LYS A 532 -13.27 -27.48 1.91
CA LYS A 532 -12.83 -27.16 0.55
C LYS A 532 -11.52 -26.41 0.58
N TRP A 533 -10.71 -26.64 -0.44
CA TRP A 533 -9.48 -25.89 -0.63
C TRP A 533 -9.22 -25.60 -2.11
N ILE A 534 -8.45 -24.53 -2.36
CA ILE A 534 -7.99 -24.13 -3.68
C ILE A 534 -6.54 -23.61 -3.60
N ALA A 535 -5.70 -24.07 -4.52
CA ALA A 535 -4.37 -23.50 -4.76
C ALA A 535 -4.40 -22.78 -6.12
N PHE A 536 -4.25 -21.47 -6.10
CA PHE A 536 -4.40 -20.62 -7.28
C PHE A 536 -3.19 -20.72 -8.20
N ARG A 537 -3.43 -20.94 -9.52
CA ARG A 537 -2.41 -20.99 -10.59
C ARG A 537 -1.25 -21.92 -10.25
N SER A 538 -1.56 -23.05 -9.65
CA SER A 538 -0.59 -24.02 -9.16
C SER A 538 -0.45 -25.28 -9.99
N ALA A 539 -1.29 -25.50 -11.02
CA ALA A 539 -1.31 -26.76 -11.77
C ALA A 539 0.07 -27.19 -12.30
N ASP A 540 0.89 -26.23 -12.73
CA ASP A 540 2.23 -26.46 -13.27
C ASP A 540 3.37 -26.28 -12.24
N THR A 541 3.03 -26.09 -10.96
CA THR A 541 4.02 -25.93 -9.86
C THR A 541 4.22 -27.25 -9.11
N ASP A 542 5.29 -27.34 -8.31
CA ASP A 542 5.54 -28.50 -7.45
C ASP A 542 4.38 -28.73 -6.48
N LEU A 543 3.83 -27.67 -5.90
CA LEU A 543 2.65 -27.74 -5.03
C LEU A 543 1.44 -28.37 -5.77
N GLY A 544 1.15 -27.88 -6.95
CA GLY A 544 0.01 -28.37 -7.73
C GLY A 544 0.17 -29.83 -8.14
N ARG A 545 1.36 -30.22 -8.60
CA ARG A 545 1.69 -31.62 -8.93
C ARG A 545 1.55 -32.52 -7.71
N ALA A 546 2.15 -32.18 -6.59
CA ALA A 546 2.07 -32.96 -5.36
C ALA A 546 0.62 -33.18 -4.89
N LEU A 547 -0.23 -32.14 -4.98
CA LEU A 547 -1.63 -32.23 -4.58
C LEU A 547 -2.50 -33.02 -5.58
N LEU A 548 -2.20 -32.93 -6.89
CA LEU A 548 -2.93 -33.68 -7.94
C LEU A 548 -2.58 -35.16 -7.96
N GLU A 549 -1.31 -35.49 -7.74
CA GLU A 549 -0.76 -36.85 -7.80
C GLU A 549 -0.78 -37.55 -6.44
N SER A 550 -1.40 -36.92 -5.42
CA SER A 550 -1.45 -37.47 -4.07
C SER A 550 -2.00 -38.89 -4.02
N PRO A 551 -1.29 -39.85 -3.43
CA PRO A 551 -1.83 -41.18 -3.15
C PRO A 551 -3.09 -41.11 -2.27
N GLY A 552 -4.06 -41.99 -2.47
CA GLY A 552 -5.36 -41.91 -1.77
C GLY A 552 -5.31 -42.16 -0.26
N ASP A 553 -4.24 -42.75 0.23
CA ASP A 553 -3.93 -42.98 1.66
C ASP A 553 -3.03 -41.94 2.28
N GLN A 554 -2.37 -41.11 1.46
CA GLN A 554 -1.51 -40.04 1.95
C GLN A 554 -2.29 -38.98 2.71
N ARG A 555 -1.83 -38.66 3.90
CA ARG A 555 -2.30 -37.50 4.69
C ARG A 555 -1.43 -36.29 4.44
N TRP A 556 -2.06 -35.13 4.55
CA TRP A 556 -1.44 -33.84 4.28
C TRP A 556 -1.71 -32.85 5.39
N TRP A 557 -0.72 -32.05 5.68
CA TRP A 557 -0.86 -30.73 6.28
C TRP A 557 -0.98 -29.71 5.14
N LEU A 558 -2.07 -28.96 5.11
CA LEU A 558 -2.26 -27.84 4.18
C LEU A 558 -2.04 -26.53 4.92
N ALA A 559 -1.23 -25.64 4.35
CA ALA A 559 -0.95 -24.32 4.91
C ALA A 559 -1.48 -23.22 3.99
N GLY A 560 -2.09 -22.19 4.57
CA GLY A 560 -2.64 -21.08 3.81
C GLY A 560 -3.61 -20.21 4.60
N ILE A 561 -4.42 -19.44 3.89
CA ILE A 561 -5.40 -18.51 4.46
C ILE A 561 -6.83 -19.05 4.33
N ILE A 562 -7.68 -18.74 5.30
CA ILE A 562 -9.09 -19.13 5.27
C ILE A 562 -9.92 -17.96 4.74
N LYS A 563 -10.84 -18.27 3.82
CA LYS A 563 -11.78 -17.33 3.19
C LYS A 563 -13.19 -17.84 3.24
N ARG A 564 -14.18 -16.93 3.15
CA ARG A 564 -15.55 -17.34 2.86
C ARG A 564 -15.68 -17.85 1.43
N ASP A 565 -16.38 -18.98 1.27
CA ASP A 565 -16.77 -19.47 -0.04
C ASP A 565 -17.96 -18.65 -0.56
N GLU A 566 -17.67 -17.56 -1.27
CA GLU A 566 -18.69 -16.64 -1.79
C GLU A 566 -19.53 -17.26 -2.92
N TRP A 567 -19.03 -18.30 -3.59
CA TRP A 567 -19.74 -19.00 -4.69
C TRP A 567 -20.92 -19.84 -4.21
N ASN A 568 -20.88 -20.32 -2.96
CA ASN A 568 -21.90 -21.20 -2.40
C ASN A 568 -22.72 -20.52 -1.28
N GLY A 569 -22.98 -19.22 -1.37
CA GLY A 569 -23.86 -18.51 -0.46
C GLY A 569 -23.21 -17.98 0.82
N GLY A 570 -21.87 -18.01 0.93
CA GLY A 570 -21.11 -17.30 1.98
C GLY A 570 -21.12 -17.90 3.38
N ASN A 571 -21.80 -19.05 3.61
CA ASN A 571 -21.84 -19.70 4.92
C ASN A 571 -20.74 -20.74 5.13
N ALA A 572 -20.05 -21.15 4.07
CA ALA A 572 -18.92 -22.08 4.11
C ALA A 572 -17.58 -21.36 4.09
N ALA A 573 -16.56 -22.02 4.59
CA ALA A 573 -15.17 -21.59 4.45
C ALA A 573 -14.44 -22.39 3.38
N GLU A 574 -13.47 -21.78 2.74
CA GLU A 574 -12.54 -22.41 1.81
C GLU A 574 -11.12 -22.02 2.18
N MET A 575 -10.19 -22.97 2.13
CA MET A 575 -8.79 -22.71 2.37
C MET A 575 -8.07 -22.36 1.06
N HIS A 576 -7.46 -21.21 0.98
CA HIS A 576 -6.55 -20.85 -0.09
C HIS A 576 -5.16 -21.37 0.28
N VAL A 577 -4.78 -22.48 -0.33
CA VAL A 577 -3.54 -23.20 -0.02
C VAL A 577 -2.36 -22.49 -0.68
N GLU A 578 -1.35 -22.18 0.13
CA GLU A 578 -0.08 -21.56 -0.28
C GLU A 578 1.06 -22.58 -0.25
N ASP A 579 0.94 -23.63 0.60
CA ASP A 579 1.95 -24.68 0.76
C ASP A 579 1.32 -25.96 1.32
N ALA A 580 2.03 -27.07 1.23
CA ALA A 580 1.61 -28.36 1.79
C ALA A 580 2.82 -29.19 2.24
N ALA A 581 2.58 -30.11 3.17
CA ALA A 581 3.57 -31.11 3.55
C ALA A 581 2.89 -32.45 3.85
N PRO A 582 3.54 -33.59 3.53
CA PRO A 582 3.06 -34.89 3.97
C PRO A 582 2.91 -34.92 5.49
N ALA A 583 1.85 -35.57 5.98
CA ALA A 583 1.68 -35.88 7.39
C ALA A 583 1.92 -37.38 7.56
N ASP A 584 2.75 -37.74 8.52
CA ASP A 584 3.07 -39.13 8.86
C ASP A 584 1.89 -39.88 9.45
#